data_57f930cba40a82e52b20fff6f9477f2b
#
_entry.id   57f930cba40a82e52b20fff6f9477f2b
#
_cell.length_a   1.000
_cell.length_b   1.000
_cell.length_c   1.000
_cell.angle_alpha   90.00
_cell.angle_beta   90.00
_cell.angle_gamma   90.00
#
_symmetry.space_group_name_H-M   'P 1'
#
loop_
_entity.id
_entity.type
_entity.pdbx_description
1 polymer ?
#
loop_
_entity_poly.entity_id
_entity_poly.type
_entity_poly.pdbx_seq_one_letter_code
_entity_poly.pdbx_strand_id
1 'polypeptide(L)'
;MWNDRQAIEIFHLLFLRAFGARVDKALFALKGGCNLRFFLKSIRYSKDMDLDIQTMAVGTLQNNVNRLLETPAFLQALRAQGIELARMAQPKQTGTTQPWKLGLRLLDSGTEIPTKIEFSRRGLDSQTAVEPVDPAIIRAYRLYPVIVQHYSVRAAFAQKVSALALREQVQSRDVFDLKLLLDAGGAAQPILPAATNHLVAAIENALAVNYDAFAGQVLAYLEPEYQKYYGDKKAWNKLQEQVITGLEALRP
;
A
#
# COMPACT_ATOMS: atom_id res chain seq x y z
N MET A 1 14.70 18.54 2.95
CA MET A 1 14.61 17.65 4.12
C MET A 1 13.29 16.88 3.99
N TRP A 2 13.34 15.56 4.05
CA TRP A 2 12.14 14.72 3.94
C TRP A 2 11.52 14.49 5.30
N ASN A 3 10.20 14.44 5.39
CA ASN A 3 9.53 13.93 6.58
C ASN A 3 9.48 12.38 6.57
N ASP A 4 9.07 11.77 7.69
CA ASP A 4 9.06 10.31 7.88
C ASP A 4 8.28 9.57 6.78
N ARG A 5 7.10 10.10 6.39
CA ARG A 5 6.24 9.49 5.36
C ARG A 5 6.89 9.54 3.98
N GLN A 6 7.52 10.67 3.66
CA GLN A 6 8.24 10.86 2.40
C GLN A 6 9.47 9.96 2.32
N ALA A 7 10.22 9.80 3.42
CA ALA A 7 11.36 8.90 3.47
C ALA A 7 10.96 7.44 3.23
N ILE A 8 9.86 6.99 3.83
CA ILE A 8 9.30 5.65 3.57
C ILE A 8 8.89 5.51 2.10
N GLU A 9 8.21 6.50 1.53
CA GLU A 9 7.75 6.46 0.14
C GLU A 9 8.93 6.42 -0.84
N ILE A 10 9.97 7.21 -0.61
CA ILE A 10 11.21 7.19 -1.39
C ILE A 10 11.86 5.79 -1.33
N PHE A 11 11.98 5.22 -0.13
CA PHE A 11 12.52 3.87 0.05
C PHE A 11 11.70 2.84 -0.75
N HIS A 12 10.38 2.87 -0.68
CA HIS A 12 9.50 1.98 -1.42
C HIS A 12 9.71 2.10 -2.94
N LEU A 13 9.82 3.31 -3.47
CA LEU A 13 10.05 3.56 -4.89
C LEU A 13 11.42 3.06 -5.36
N LEU A 14 12.48 3.32 -4.57
CA LEU A 14 13.82 2.82 -4.87
C LEU A 14 13.88 1.29 -4.83
N PHE A 15 13.21 0.67 -3.84
CA PHE A 15 13.10 -0.78 -3.74
C PHE A 15 12.37 -1.37 -4.96
N LEU A 16 11.19 -0.86 -5.31
CA LEU A 16 10.42 -1.35 -6.46
C LEU A 16 11.22 -1.25 -7.77
N ARG A 17 11.92 -0.16 -7.97
CA ARG A 17 12.79 0.01 -9.14
C ARG A 17 13.91 -1.03 -9.17
N ALA A 18 14.62 -1.20 -8.05
CA ALA A 18 15.73 -2.14 -7.97
C ALA A 18 15.28 -3.60 -8.04
N PHE A 19 14.12 -3.93 -7.45
CA PHE A 19 13.53 -5.26 -7.48
C PHE A 19 13.03 -5.60 -8.89
N GLY A 20 12.29 -4.70 -9.54
CA GLY A 20 11.78 -4.89 -10.90
C GLY A 20 12.87 -4.86 -12.00
N ALA A 21 14.11 -4.44 -11.68
CA ALA A 21 15.26 -4.60 -12.56
C ALA A 21 15.91 -6.00 -12.47
N ARG A 22 15.61 -6.78 -11.42
CA ARG A 22 16.20 -8.10 -11.15
C ARG A 22 15.23 -9.25 -11.28
N VAL A 23 13.95 -8.98 -11.07
CA VAL A 23 12.86 -9.96 -11.09
C VAL A 23 11.90 -9.59 -12.20
N ASP A 24 11.48 -10.59 -12.97
CA ASP A 24 10.47 -10.37 -14.01
C ASP A 24 9.21 -9.75 -13.40
N LYS A 25 8.76 -8.66 -13.98
CA LYS A 25 7.59 -7.92 -13.52
C LYS A 25 6.31 -8.76 -13.54
N ALA A 26 6.22 -9.74 -14.42
CA ALA A 26 5.09 -10.66 -14.49
C ALA A 26 4.98 -11.60 -13.28
N LEU A 27 6.03 -11.73 -12.46
CA LEU A 27 6.05 -12.62 -11.31
C LEU A 27 5.54 -11.99 -10.02
N PHE A 28 5.34 -10.67 -9.98
CA PHE A 28 4.87 -9.98 -8.77
C PHE A 28 3.97 -8.81 -9.10
N ALA A 29 3.08 -8.44 -8.19
CA ALA A 29 2.22 -7.27 -8.34
C ALA A 29 2.15 -6.47 -7.05
N LEU A 30 2.26 -5.14 -7.17
CA LEU A 30 2.07 -4.23 -6.06
C LEU A 30 0.60 -4.16 -5.67
N LYS A 31 0.31 -4.24 -4.37
CA LYS A 31 -1.04 -4.14 -3.81
C LYS A 31 -1.10 -3.20 -2.60
N GLY A 32 -2.28 -3.13 -1.98
CA GLY A 32 -2.48 -2.38 -0.74
C GLY A 32 -2.31 -0.87 -0.89
N GLY A 33 -1.86 -0.22 0.18
CA GLY A 33 -1.76 1.25 0.23
C GLY A 33 -0.80 1.84 -0.79
N CYS A 34 0.33 1.19 -1.07
CA CYS A 34 1.29 1.64 -2.09
C CYS A 34 0.69 1.59 -3.50
N ASN A 35 -0.11 0.56 -3.84
CA ASN A 35 -0.82 0.54 -5.11
C ASN A 35 -1.77 1.73 -5.25
N LEU A 36 -2.57 2.00 -4.22
CA LEU A 36 -3.49 3.13 -4.22
C LEU A 36 -2.74 4.46 -4.35
N ARG A 37 -1.62 4.62 -3.66
CA ARG A 37 -0.81 5.84 -3.66
C ARG A 37 -0.11 6.07 -5.00
N PHE A 38 0.49 5.04 -5.56
CA PHE A 38 1.37 5.18 -6.73
C PHE A 38 0.62 5.19 -8.07
N PHE A 39 -0.56 4.57 -8.14
CA PHE A 39 -1.30 4.39 -9.39
C PHE A 39 -2.72 4.96 -9.37
N LEU A 40 -3.36 5.00 -8.18
CA LEU A 40 -4.76 5.37 -8.06
C LEU A 40 -4.98 6.71 -7.33
N LYS A 41 -3.94 7.55 -7.26
CA LYS A 41 -3.97 8.93 -6.74
C LYS A 41 -4.44 9.06 -5.28
N SER A 42 -4.21 8.04 -4.44
CA SER A 42 -4.49 8.17 -3.02
C SER A 42 -3.64 9.29 -2.40
N ILE A 43 -4.29 10.14 -1.62
CA ILE A 43 -3.62 11.20 -0.84
C ILE A 43 -2.98 10.67 0.44
N ARG A 44 -3.26 9.42 0.80
CA ARG A 44 -2.75 8.76 2.00
C ARG A 44 -1.43 8.05 1.71
N TYR A 45 -0.40 8.37 2.48
CA TYR A 45 0.86 7.62 2.47
C TYR A 45 0.67 6.20 3.01
N SER A 46 1.47 5.26 2.54
CA SER A 46 1.51 3.90 3.07
C SER A 46 2.77 3.69 3.90
N LYS A 47 2.60 3.21 5.14
CA LYS A 47 3.72 2.86 6.02
C LYS A 47 4.46 1.61 5.55
N ASP A 48 3.72 0.65 4.99
CA ASP A 48 4.23 -0.66 4.58
C ASP A 48 3.98 -0.87 3.09
N MET A 49 4.78 -1.73 2.47
CA MET A 49 4.63 -2.14 1.08
C MET A 49 4.24 -3.61 1.00
N ASP A 50 3.12 -3.88 0.35
CA ASP A 50 2.57 -5.22 0.15
C ASP A 50 2.68 -5.61 -1.33
N LEU A 51 3.17 -6.81 -1.59
CA LEU A 51 3.30 -7.39 -2.94
C LEU A 51 2.71 -8.80 -2.94
N ASP A 52 2.06 -9.17 -4.02
CA ASP A 52 1.82 -10.58 -4.33
C ASP A 52 2.96 -11.11 -5.21
N ILE A 53 3.32 -12.38 -5.02
CA ILE A 53 4.34 -13.06 -5.82
C ILE A 53 3.89 -14.48 -6.18
N GLN A 54 4.26 -14.93 -7.38
CA GLN A 54 3.96 -16.28 -7.87
C GLN A 54 5.21 -16.99 -8.41
N THR A 55 5.15 -18.30 -8.52
CA THR A 55 6.13 -19.20 -9.18
C THR A 55 7.57 -19.14 -8.69
N MET A 56 7.95 -18.21 -7.81
CA MET A 56 9.30 -18.11 -7.26
C MET A 56 9.43 -18.91 -5.96
N ALA A 57 10.47 -19.73 -5.81
CA ALA A 57 10.73 -20.46 -4.57
C ALA A 57 10.99 -19.49 -3.39
N VAL A 58 10.61 -19.91 -2.16
CA VAL A 58 10.78 -19.11 -0.93
C VAL A 58 12.21 -18.63 -0.75
N GLY A 59 13.19 -19.54 -0.84
CA GLY A 59 14.61 -19.22 -0.70
C GLY A 59 15.15 -18.31 -1.82
N THR A 60 14.64 -18.44 -3.05
CA THR A 60 15.03 -17.58 -4.17
C THR A 60 14.59 -16.15 -3.93
N LEU A 61 13.33 -15.94 -3.51
CA LEU A 61 12.83 -14.59 -3.17
C LEU A 61 13.63 -14.00 -2.02
N GLN A 62 13.86 -14.79 -0.96
CA GLN A 62 14.62 -14.37 0.19
C GLN A 62 16.03 -13.88 -0.20
N ASN A 63 16.73 -14.66 -1.00
CA ASN A 63 18.07 -14.30 -1.50
C ASN A 63 18.05 -13.05 -2.38
N ASN A 64 17.04 -12.91 -3.27
CA ASN A 64 16.93 -11.75 -4.14
C ASN A 64 16.69 -10.47 -3.34
N VAL A 65 15.79 -10.49 -2.37
CA VAL A 65 15.49 -9.31 -1.53
C VAL A 65 16.69 -8.95 -0.65
N ASN A 66 17.31 -9.93 0.02
CA ASN A 66 18.47 -9.69 0.89
C ASN A 66 19.63 -9.07 0.10
N ARG A 67 20.03 -9.71 -0.99
CA ARG A 67 21.10 -9.20 -1.85
C ARG A 67 20.79 -7.81 -2.39
N LEU A 68 19.53 -7.51 -2.71
CA LEU A 68 19.14 -6.18 -3.15
C LEU A 68 19.36 -5.15 -2.05
N LEU A 69 18.83 -5.39 -0.85
CA LEU A 69 18.91 -4.48 0.28
C LEU A 69 20.34 -4.23 0.77
N GLU A 70 21.26 -5.17 0.52
CA GLU A 70 22.68 -5.09 0.87
C GLU A 70 23.57 -4.56 -0.27
N THR A 71 23.02 -4.39 -1.49
CA THR A 71 23.82 -3.94 -2.65
C THR A 71 24.33 -2.51 -2.44
N PRO A 72 25.64 -2.24 -2.63
CA PRO A 72 26.20 -0.90 -2.50
C PRO A 72 25.46 0.16 -3.32
N ALA A 73 25.06 -0.17 -4.54
CA ALA A 73 24.32 0.74 -5.42
C ALA A 73 22.95 1.14 -4.83
N PHE A 74 22.22 0.22 -4.19
CA PHE A 74 20.96 0.51 -3.53
C PHE A 74 21.17 1.39 -2.29
N LEU A 75 22.17 1.05 -1.46
CA LEU A 75 22.50 1.81 -0.25
C LEU A 75 22.98 3.23 -0.59
N GLN A 76 23.76 3.40 -1.67
CA GLN A 76 24.17 4.71 -2.18
C GLN A 76 22.97 5.51 -2.69
N ALA A 77 22.02 4.88 -3.40
CA ALA A 77 20.80 5.55 -3.86
C ALA A 77 19.95 6.07 -2.70
N LEU A 78 19.84 5.30 -1.61
CA LEU A 78 19.18 5.75 -0.37
C LEU A 78 19.91 6.92 0.27
N ARG A 79 21.23 6.82 0.42
CA ARG A 79 22.07 7.89 1.01
C ARG A 79 22.01 9.19 0.21
N ALA A 80 21.93 9.11 -1.11
CA ALA A 80 21.75 10.27 -1.98
C ALA A 80 20.40 11.00 -1.72
N GLN A 81 19.42 10.30 -1.15
CA GLN A 81 18.17 10.87 -0.68
C GLN A 81 18.16 11.24 0.81
N GLY A 82 19.31 11.19 1.48
CA GLY A 82 19.43 11.48 2.91
C GLY A 82 18.86 10.38 3.82
N ILE A 83 18.75 9.14 3.31
CA ILE A 83 18.17 7.99 4.01
C ILE A 83 19.22 6.89 4.14
N GLU A 84 19.25 6.23 5.28
CA GLU A 84 20.07 5.04 5.52
C GLU A 84 19.18 3.87 5.94
N LEU A 85 19.52 2.65 5.47
CA LEU A 85 18.94 1.41 6.00
C LEU A 85 19.71 1.04 7.28
N ALA A 86 19.14 1.40 8.44
CA ALA A 86 19.78 1.21 9.74
C ALA A 86 19.57 -0.19 10.31
N ARG A 87 18.44 -0.83 9.97
CA ARG A 87 18.08 -2.14 10.51
C ARG A 87 17.31 -2.97 9.48
N MET A 88 17.61 -4.26 9.45
CA MET A 88 16.85 -5.26 8.71
C MET A 88 16.62 -6.49 9.60
N ALA A 89 15.37 -6.93 9.70
CA ALA A 89 14.99 -8.15 10.36
C ALA A 89 14.06 -8.97 9.46
N GLN A 90 14.28 -10.27 9.45
CA GLN A 90 13.48 -11.22 8.69
C GLN A 90 12.70 -12.10 9.67
N PRO A 91 11.44 -11.77 9.98
CA PRO A 91 10.57 -12.67 10.70
C PRO A 91 10.40 -13.98 9.95
N LYS A 92 9.77 -14.97 10.59
CA LYS A 92 9.58 -16.31 10.00
C LYS A 92 9.02 -16.20 8.58
N GLN A 93 9.78 -16.70 7.62
CA GLN A 93 9.40 -16.83 6.23
C GLN A 93 8.56 -18.09 6.05
N THR A 94 7.39 -17.99 5.45
CA THR A 94 6.45 -19.12 5.25
C THR A 94 6.14 -19.35 3.79
N GLY A 95 5.47 -20.44 3.48
CA GLY A 95 4.94 -20.70 2.14
C GLY A 95 3.82 -19.74 1.70
N THR A 96 3.23 -18.98 2.62
CA THR A 96 2.14 -18.04 2.33
C THR A 96 2.54 -16.58 2.44
N THR A 97 3.53 -16.25 3.28
CA THR A 97 3.92 -14.85 3.56
C THR A 97 5.40 -14.74 3.87
N GLN A 98 6.06 -13.76 3.27
CA GLN A 98 7.48 -13.45 3.48
C GLN A 98 7.65 -11.96 3.83
N PRO A 99 7.79 -11.59 5.12
CA PRO A 99 7.99 -10.22 5.57
C PRO A 99 9.47 -9.87 5.79
N TRP A 100 9.80 -8.59 5.55
CA TRP A 100 11.02 -7.91 5.99
C TRP A 100 10.63 -6.69 6.81
N LYS A 101 11.05 -6.62 8.06
CA LYS A 101 10.92 -5.44 8.94
C LYS A 101 12.20 -4.63 8.86
N LEU A 102 12.06 -3.35 8.54
CA LEU A 102 13.15 -2.45 8.24
C LEU A 102 13.09 -1.21 9.13
N GLY A 103 14.26 -0.70 9.50
CA GLY A 103 14.42 0.61 10.13
C GLY A 103 15.17 1.52 9.16
N LEU A 104 14.54 2.62 8.76
CA LEU A 104 15.16 3.67 7.97
C LEU A 104 15.64 4.77 8.92
N ARG A 105 16.81 5.34 8.66
CA ARG A 105 17.32 6.48 9.43
C ARG A 105 17.43 7.69 8.51
N LEU A 106 16.84 8.81 8.93
CA LEU A 106 17.08 10.10 8.30
C LEU A 106 18.44 10.63 8.75
N LEU A 107 19.31 10.97 7.79
CA LEU A 107 20.70 11.38 8.07
C LEU A 107 20.80 12.75 8.73
N ASP A 108 19.80 13.60 8.54
CA ASP A 108 19.73 14.95 9.10
C ASP A 108 19.23 15.01 10.54
N SER A 109 18.25 14.18 10.91
CA SER A 109 17.66 14.17 12.26
C SER A 109 18.10 12.97 13.11
N GLY A 110 18.69 11.94 12.50
CA GLY A 110 19.03 10.68 13.16
C GLY A 110 17.80 9.84 13.55
N THR A 111 16.58 10.28 13.19
CA THR A 111 15.34 9.56 13.51
C THR A 111 15.28 8.22 12.79
N GLU A 112 14.98 7.14 13.52
CA GLU A 112 14.74 5.82 12.95
C GLU A 112 13.23 5.60 12.74
N ILE A 113 12.86 5.27 11.51
CA ILE A 113 11.47 5.13 11.06
C ILE A 113 11.23 3.67 10.64
N PRO A 114 10.28 2.95 11.27
CA PRO A 114 9.98 1.59 10.91
C PRO A 114 9.11 1.51 9.65
N THR A 115 9.46 0.58 8.76
CA THR A 115 8.65 0.17 7.61
C THR A 115 8.74 -1.35 7.41
N LYS A 116 7.89 -1.89 6.55
CA LYS A 116 7.85 -3.31 6.22
C LYS A 116 7.66 -3.51 4.71
N ILE A 117 8.33 -4.50 4.15
CA ILE A 117 7.99 -5.10 2.87
C ILE A 117 7.43 -6.49 3.15
N GLU A 118 6.30 -6.81 2.55
CA GLU A 118 5.67 -8.13 2.70
C GLU A 118 5.27 -8.70 1.35
N PHE A 119 5.71 -9.92 1.07
CA PHE A 119 5.28 -10.69 -0.08
C PHE A 119 4.25 -11.72 0.35
N SER A 120 3.07 -11.67 -0.23
CA SER A 120 2.05 -12.71 -0.14
C SER A 120 2.22 -13.69 -1.31
N ARG A 121 2.13 -14.98 -1.01
CA ARG A 121 2.34 -16.08 -1.96
C ARG A 121 1.04 -16.80 -2.31
N ARG A 122 -0.09 -16.08 -2.22
CA ARG A 122 -1.43 -16.62 -2.52
C ARG A 122 -1.78 -16.62 -4.00
N GLY A 123 -0.83 -16.21 -4.85
CA GLY A 123 -0.99 -16.06 -6.29
C GLY A 123 -1.31 -14.63 -6.71
N LEU A 124 -1.27 -14.41 -8.02
CA LEU A 124 -1.66 -13.15 -8.65
C LEU A 124 -3.06 -13.29 -9.24
N ASP A 125 -3.86 -12.24 -9.11
CA ASP A 125 -5.10 -12.08 -9.86
C ASP A 125 -4.79 -11.61 -11.29
N SER A 126 -5.63 -11.97 -12.25
CA SER A 126 -5.52 -11.55 -13.65
C SER A 126 -5.79 -10.06 -13.90
N GLN A 127 -6.35 -9.36 -12.91
CA GLN A 127 -6.73 -7.94 -12.99
C GLN A 127 -5.55 -7.02 -12.63
N THR A 128 -4.43 -7.21 -13.31
CA THR A 128 -3.21 -6.40 -13.13
C THR A 128 -2.81 -5.69 -14.41
N ALA A 129 -2.04 -4.60 -14.29
CA ALA A 129 -1.44 -3.87 -15.39
C ALA A 129 0.03 -3.55 -15.08
N VAL A 130 0.87 -3.42 -16.10
CA VAL A 130 2.27 -2.97 -15.97
C VAL A 130 2.31 -1.51 -16.41
N GLU A 131 2.45 -0.61 -15.46
CA GLU A 131 2.36 0.84 -15.71
C GLU A 131 3.48 1.60 -14.96
N PRO A 132 3.80 2.84 -15.41
CA PRO A 132 4.66 3.72 -14.65
C PRO A 132 3.93 4.28 -13.41
N VAL A 133 4.63 4.40 -12.30
CA VAL A 133 4.19 5.16 -11.12
C VAL A 133 3.87 6.60 -11.53
N ASP A 134 2.86 7.21 -10.89
CA ASP A 134 2.44 8.59 -11.15
C ASP A 134 3.65 9.52 -11.31
N PRO A 135 3.82 10.16 -12.48
CA PRO A 135 4.96 11.04 -12.75
C PRO A 135 5.08 12.22 -11.78
N ALA A 136 3.97 12.65 -11.15
CA ALA A 136 4.00 13.72 -10.16
C ALA A 136 4.77 13.29 -8.90
N ILE A 137 4.57 12.06 -8.42
CA ILE A 137 5.30 11.48 -7.28
C ILE A 137 6.79 11.33 -7.63
N ILE A 138 7.08 10.77 -8.79
CA ILE A 138 8.46 10.56 -9.26
C ILE A 138 9.22 11.89 -9.35
N ARG A 139 8.61 12.93 -9.91
CA ARG A 139 9.21 14.27 -10.02
C ARG A 139 9.41 14.93 -8.66
N ALA A 140 8.45 14.80 -7.72
CA ALA A 140 8.55 15.37 -6.39
C ALA A 140 9.82 14.88 -5.64
N TYR A 141 10.20 13.62 -5.85
CA TYR A 141 11.40 13.02 -5.25
C TYR A 141 12.64 13.03 -6.14
N ARG A 142 12.54 13.59 -7.35
CA ARG A 142 13.64 13.61 -8.34
C ARG A 142 14.19 12.22 -8.64
N LEU A 143 13.30 11.23 -8.71
CA LEU A 143 13.65 9.85 -8.99
C LEU A 143 13.52 9.55 -10.49
N TYR A 144 14.14 8.46 -10.92
CA TYR A 144 13.89 7.89 -12.24
C TYR A 144 12.54 7.17 -12.28
N PRO A 145 11.91 7.06 -13.46
CA PRO A 145 10.66 6.34 -13.62
C PRO A 145 10.71 4.92 -13.03
N VAL A 146 9.64 4.53 -12.36
CA VAL A 146 9.43 3.19 -11.78
C VAL A 146 8.28 2.57 -12.52
N ILE A 147 8.51 1.43 -13.18
CA ILE A 147 7.49 0.67 -13.92
C ILE A 147 7.35 -0.68 -13.23
N VAL A 148 6.13 -0.99 -12.79
CA VAL A 148 5.86 -2.22 -12.03
C VAL A 148 4.45 -2.72 -12.33
N GLN A 149 4.24 -4.03 -12.17
CA GLN A 149 2.89 -4.60 -12.22
C GLN A 149 2.14 -4.27 -10.94
N HIS A 150 0.90 -3.84 -11.09
CA HIS A 150 0.03 -3.46 -9.98
C HIS A 150 -1.42 -3.87 -10.24
N TYR A 151 -2.24 -3.89 -9.20
CA TYR A 151 -3.66 -4.22 -9.32
C TYR A 151 -4.50 -3.06 -9.84
N SER A 152 -5.43 -3.37 -10.74
CA SER A 152 -6.43 -2.44 -11.25
C SER A 152 -7.34 -1.90 -10.14
N VAL A 153 -8.08 -0.80 -10.44
CA VAL A 153 -9.08 -0.23 -9.52
C VAL A 153 -10.10 -1.29 -9.06
N ARG A 154 -10.59 -2.13 -9.97
CA ARG A 154 -11.58 -3.18 -9.67
C ARG A 154 -11.02 -4.25 -8.73
N ALA A 155 -9.81 -4.73 -9.01
CA ALA A 155 -9.16 -5.72 -8.13
C ALA A 155 -8.83 -5.11 -6.77
N ALA A 156 -8.32 -3.89 -6.71
CA ALA A 156 -8.04 -3.18 -5.47
C ALA A 156 -9.32 -2.98 -4.64
N PHE A 157 -10.45 -2.66 -5.29
CA PHE A 157 -11.75 -2.56 -4.63
C PHE A 157 -12.16 -3.88 -4.00
N ALA A 158 -12.15 -4.98 -4.76
CA ALA A 158 -12.50 -6.30 -4.24
C ALA A 158 -11.58 -6.74 -3.09
N GLN A 159 -10.28 -6.48 -3.19
CA GLN A 159 -9.32 -6.74 -2.12
C GLN A 159 -9.63 -5.91 -0.87
N LYS A 160 -10.05 -4.65 -1.00
CA LYS A 160 -10.39 -3.78 0.14
C LYS A 160 -11.71 -4.16 0.79
N VAL A 161 -12.73 -4.55 0.02
CA VAL A 161 -13.97 -5.12 0.56
C VAL A 161 -13.67 -6.38 1.36
N SER A 162 -12.91 -7.31 0.79
CA SER A 162 -12.51 -8.55 1.49
C SER A 162 -11.66 -8.26 2.73
N ALA A 163 -10.74 -7.30 2.67
CA ALA A 163 -9.91 -6.92 3.81
C ALA A 163 -10.75 -6.32 4.95
N LEU A 164 -11.70 -5.44 4.63
CA LEU A 164 -12.60 -4.84 5.61
C LEU A 164 -13.50 -5.89 6.27
N ALA A 165 -13.99 -6.88 5.49
CA ALA A 165 -14.86 -7.94 5.97
C ALA A 165 -14.14 -8.99 6.84
N LEU A 166 -12.91 -9.36 6.49
CA LEU A 166 -12.26 -10.56 7.02
C LEU A 166 -11.16 -10.28 8.05
N ARG A 167 -10.79 -9.01 8.27
CA ARG A 167 -9.78 -8.70 9.28
C ARG A 167 -10.32 -8.93 10.69
N GLU A 168 -9.55 -9.60 11.50
CA GLU A 168 -9.80 -9.78 12.93
C GLU A 168 -9.96 -8.43 13.67
N GLN A 169 -9.13 -7.44 13.28
CA GLN A 169 -9.25 -6.06 13.73
C GLN A 169 -9.56 -5.13 12.55
N VAL A 170 -10.73 -4.54 12.55
CA VAL A 170 -11.18 -3.60 11.53
C VAL A 170 -10.23 -2.40 11.46
N GLN A 171 -9.85 -2.02 10.25
CA GLN A 171 -8.93 -0.90 10.01
C GLN A 171 -9.66 0.25 9.31
N SER A 172 -9.70 1.42 9.94
CA SER A 172 -10.35 2.61 9.37
C SER A 172 -9.76 3.04 8.02
N ARG A 173 -8.49 2.73 7.78
CA ARG A 173 -7.85 2.95 6.49
C ARG A 173 -8.51 2.17 5.34
N ASP A 174 -9.12 1.01 5.61
CA ASP A 174 -9.80 0.26 4.56
C ASP A 174 -11.11 0.95 4.15
N VAL A 175 -11.82 1.61 5.08
CA VAL A 175 -12.97 2.47 4.78
C VAL A 175 -12.54 3.70 3.96
N PHE A 176 -11.48 4.38 4.37
CA PHE A 176 -10.94 5.54 3.64
C PHE A 176 -10.51 5.16 2.21
N ASP A 177 -9.80 4.06 2.06
CA ASP A 177 -9.35 3.55 0.77
C ASP A 177 -10.53 3.13 -0.13
N LEU A 178 -11.61 2.56 0.45
CA LEU A 178 -12.84 2.22 -0.29
C LEU A 178 -13.54 3.45 -0.86
N LYS A 179 -13.55 4.58 -0.14
CA LYS A 179 -14.10 5.83 -0.70
C LYS A 179 -13.38 6.24 -1.99
N LEU A 180 -12.05 6.23 -1.97
CA LEU A 180 -11.23 6.50 -3.16
C LEU A 180 -11.58 5.56 -4.31
N LEU A 181 -11.69 4.27 -4.02
CA LEU A 181 -11.94 3.23 -5.03
C LEU A 181 -13.35 3.30 -5.61
N LEU A 182 -14.36 3.65 -4.80
CA LEU A 182 -15.72 3.92 -5.26
C LEU A 182 -15.74 5.12 -6.23
N ASP A 183 -15.07 6.20 -5.87
CA ASP A 183 -14.96 7.41 -6.71
C ASP A 183 -14.22 7.15 -8.02
N ALA A 184 -13.26 6.23 -8.00
CA ALA A 184 -12.51 5.81 -9.18
C ALA A 184 -13.22 4.75 -10.05
N GLY A 185 -14.46 4.39 -9.72
CA GLY A 185 -15.24 3.40 -10.47
C GLY A 185 -14.89 1.94 -10.18
N GLY A 186 -14.28 1.66 -9.03
CA GLY A 186 -13.92 0.29 -8.61
C GLY A 186 -15.11 -0.66 -8.46
N ALA A 187 -16.29 -0.10 -8.25
CA ALA A 187 -17.57 -0.80 -8.17
C ALA A 187 -18.27 -1.01 -9.52
N ALA A 188 -17.59 -0.75 -10.65
CA ALA A 188 -18.18 -0.94 -11.98
C ALA A 188 -18.60 -2.40 -12.22
N GLN A 189 -19.76 -2.58 -12.81
CA GLN A 189 -20.34 -3.90 -13.09
C GLN A 189 -19.63 -4.63 -14.25
N PRO A 190 -19.55 -5.97 -14.23
CA PRO A 190 -19.91 -6.84 -13.10
C PRO A 190 -18.85 -6.75 -11.97
N ILE A 191 -19.32 -6.79 -10.71
CA ILE A 191 -18.44 -6.79 -9.53
C ILE A 191 -17.73 -8.14 -9.43
N LEU A 192 -16.49 -8.13 -8.96
CA LEU A 192 -15.73 -9.37 -8.75
C LEU A 192 -16.37 -10.20 -7.62
N PRO A 193 -16.49 -11.54 -7.76
CA PRO A 193 -17.14 -12.41 -6.78
C PRO A 193 -16.57 -12.25 -5.35
N ALA A 194 -15.27 -12.02 -5.22
CA ALA A 194 -14.64 -11.79 -3.93
C ALA A 194 -15.21 -10.57 -3.19
N ALA A 195 -15.60 -9.50 -3.90
CA ALA A 195 -16.28 -8.37 -3.28
C ALA A 195 -17.71 -8.72 -2.92
N THR A 196 -18.47 -9.30 -3.84
CA THR A 196 -19.89 -9.63 -3.64
C THR A 196 -20.10 -10.50 -2.40
N ASN A 197 -19.29 -11.52 -2.21
CA ASN A 197 -19.42 -12.47 -1.08
C ASN A 197 -19.14 -11.83 0.29
N HIS A 198 -18.50 -10.66 0.32
CA HIS A 198 -18.08 -10.00 1.56
C HIS A 198 -18.78 -8.67 1.85
N LEU A 199 -19.74 -8.23 1.00
CA LEU A 199 -20.38 -6.93 1.12
C LEU A 199 -21.06 -6.73 2.49
N VAL A 200 -21.82 -7.70 2.96
CA VAL A 200 -22.58 -7.59 4.23
C VAL A 200 -21.63 -7.34 5.39
N ALA A 201 -20.64 -8.22 5.56
CA ALA A 201 -19.66 -8.09 6.64
C ALA A 201 -18.81 -6.81 6.50
N ALA A 202 -18.49 -6.37 5.27
CA ALA A 202 -17.77 -5.13 5.05
C ALA A 202 -18.60 -3.90 5.45
N ILE A 203 -19.92 -3.89 5.20
CA ILE A 203 -20.83 -2.82 5.62
C ILE A 203 -20.92 -2.76 7.14
N GLU A 204 -21.13 -3.91 7.80
CA GLU A 204 -21.19 -4.00 9.27
C GLU A 204 -19.89 -3.49 9.91
N ASN A 205 -18.76 -3.91 9.38
CA ASN A 205 -17.45 -3.47 9.86
C ASN A 205 -17.18 -1.99 9.56
N ALA A 206 -17.63 -1.47 8.41
CA ALA A 206 -17.55 -0.05 8.11
C ALA A 206 -18.31 0.81 9.11
N LEU A 207 -19.53 0.38 9.50
CA LEU A 207 -20.36 1.04 10.52
C LEU A 207 -19.67 1.07 11.89
N ALA A 208 -18.94 0.02 12.25
CA ALA A 208 -18.27 -0.10 13.55
C ALA A 208 -17.03 0.81 13.70
N VAL A 209 -16.49 1.36 12.62
CA VAL A 209 -15.30 2.23 12.67
C VAL A 209 -15.65 3.61 13.21
N ASN A 210 -15.02 4.00 14.31
CA ASN A 210 -15.19 5.32 14.90
C ASN A 210 -14.15 6.34 14.41
N TYR A 211 -14.40 7.62 14.73
CA TYR A 211 -13.52 8.72 14.33
C TYR A 211 -12.11 8.61 14.95
N ASP A 212 -11.98 8.13 16.19
CA ASP A 212 -10.67 8.06 16.86
C ASP A 212 -9.75 7.05 16.16
N ALA A 213 -10.31 5.91 15.73
CA ALA A 213 -9.59 4.95 14.91
C ALA A 213 -9.17 5.56 13.56
N PHE A 214 -10.04 6.35 12.94
CA PHE A 214 -9.71 7.09 11.71
C PHE A 214 -8.60 8.12 11.94
N ALA A 215 -8.69 8.91 13.01
CA ALA A 215 -7.68 9.90 13.34
C ALA A 215 -6.30 9.27 13.55
N GLY A 216 -6.22 8.17 14.28
CA GLY A 216 -4.97 7.46 14.54
C GLY A 216 -4.38 6.73 13.34
N GLN A 217 -5.21 6.17 12.45
CA GLN A 217 -4.75 5.29 11.38
C GLN A 217 -4.65 5.98 10.01
N VAL A 218 -5.36 7.07 9.79
CA VAL A 218 -5.43 7.76 8.49
C VAL A 218 -4.87 9.18 8.56
N LEU A 219 -5.37 10.04 9.46
CA LEU A 219 -4.96 11.45 9.50
C LEU A 219 -3.45 11.62 9.63
N ALA A 220 -2.80 10.79 10.45
CA ALA A 220 -1.34 10.81 10.62
C ALA A 220 -0.57 10.54 9.31
N TYR A 221 -1.22 9.97 8.30
CA TYR A 221 -0.63 9.61 6.99
C TYR A 221 -1.11 10.51 5.85
N LEU A 222 -1.77 11.63 6.14
CA LEU A 222 -2.17 12.66 5.18
C LEU A 222 -1.22 13.85 5.25
N GLU A 223 -1.13 14.61 4.15
CA GLU A 223 -0.47 15.91 4.15
C GLU A 223 -1.26 16.91 5.01
N PRO A 224 -0.63 17.98 5.56
CA PRO A 224 -1.26 18.92 6.49
C PRO A 224 -2.56 19.55 5.96
N GLU A 225 -2.63 19.84 4.68
CA GLU A 225 -3.84 20.40 4.03
C GLU A 225 -5.02 19.43 4.09
N TYR A 226 -4.78 18.13 3.86
CA TYR A 226 -5.80 17.10 3.96
C TYR A 226 -6.12 16.75 5.42
N GLN A 227 -5.12 16.81 6.32
CA GLN A 227 -5.37 16.66 7.76
C GLN A 227 -6.36 17.72 8.26
N LYS A 228 -6.24 18.97 7.80
CA LYS A 228 -7.17 20.05 8.14
C LYS A 228 -8.58 19.76 7.64
N TYR A 229 -8.72 19.25 6.40
CA TYR A 229 -10.03 18.94 5.81
C TYR A 229 -10.71 17.74 6.49
N TYR A 230 -9.97 16.64 6.70
CA TYR A 230 -10.50 15.41 7.29
C TYR A 230 -10.44 15.38 8.82
N GLY A 231 -9.83 16.37 9.47
CA GLY A 231 -9.71 16.47 10.92
C GLY A 231 -11.03 16.78 11.64
N ASP A 232 -12.11 17.06 10.91
CA ASP A 232 -13.44 17.23 11.46
C ASP A 232 -14.22 15.88 11.46
N LYS A 233 -14.80 15.54 12.60
CA LYS A 233 -15.65 14.36 12.78
C LYS A 233 -16.82 14.34 11.77
N LYS A 234 -17.35 15.48 11.37
CA LYS A 234 -18.41 15.56 10.34
C LYS A 234 -17.90 15.09 8.98
N ALA A 235 -16.67 15.45 8.61
CA ALA A 235 -16.06 15.00 7.36
C ALA A 235 -15.88 13.47 7.35
N TRP A 236 -15.44 12.89 8.47
CA TRP A 236 -15.38 11.44 8.63
C TRP A 236 -16.75 10.77 8.50
N ASN A 237 -17.77 11.24 9.23
CA ASN A 237 -19.11 10.66 9.19
C ASN A 237 -19.69 10.68 7.77
N LYS A 238 -19.51 11.79 7.05
CA LYS A 238 -19.93 11.90 5.65
C LYS A 238 -19.20 10.89 4.74
N LEU A 239 -17.88 10.74 4.92
CA LEU A 239 -17.08 9.79 4.16
C LEU A 239 -17.56 8.36 4.43
N GLN A 240 -17.73 8.00 5.70
CA GLN A 240 -18.20 6.68 6.13
C GLN A 240 -19.58 6.37 5.55
N GLU A 241 -20.54 7.29 5.63
CA GLU A 241 -21.86 7.17 5.05
C GLU A 241 -21.82 6.94 3.53
N GLN A 242 -20.97 7.69 2.81
CA GLN A 242 -20.80 7.50 1.37
C GLN A 242 -20.27 6.10 1.02
N VAL A 243 -19.33 5.56 1.82
CA VAL A 243 -18.82 4.21 1.62
C VAL A 243 -19.91 3.18 1.87
N ILE A 244 -20.65 3.30 2.97
CA ILE A 244 -21.74 2.39 3.32
C ILE A 244 -22.81 2.39 2.22
N THR A 245 -23.31 3.56 1.82
CA THR A 245 -24.28 3.70 0.73
C THR A 245 -23.78 3.10 -0.58
N GLY A 246 -22.48 3.35 -0.90
CA GLY A 246 -21.84 2.79 -2.09
C GLY A 246 -21.78 1.26 -2.06
N LEU A 247 -21.49 0.66 -0.91
CA LEU A 247 -21.45 -0.80 -0.75
C LEU A 247 -22.86 -1.40 -0.74
N GLU A 248 -23.85 -0.75 -0.10
CA GLU A 248 -25.25 -1.17 -0.10
C GLU A 248 -25.86 -1.23 -1.50
N ALA A 249 -25.55 -0.24 -2.34
CA ALA A 249 -25.99 -0.20 -3.74
C ALA A 249 -25.48 -1.37 -4.60
N LEU A 250 -24.48 -2.12 -4.11
CA LEU A 250 -23.90 -3.29 -4.78
C LEU A 250 -24.49 -4.63 -4.30
N ARG A 251 -25.35 -4.59 -3.28
CA ARG A 251 -26.03 -5.83 -2.81
C ARG A 251 -26.95 -6.35 -3.91
N PRO A 252 -26.96 -7.68 -4.13
CA PRO A 252 -27.85 -8.31 -5.12
C PRO A 252 -29.32 -8.16 -4.76
#